data_a7873a707670d160d41fe8055fc7150e
#
_entry.id   a7873a707670d160d41fe8055fc7150e
#
_cell.length_a   1.000
_cell.length_b   1.000
_cell.length_c   1.000
_cell.angle_alpha   90.00
_cell.angle_beta   90.00
_cell.angle_gamma   90.00
#
_symmetry.space_group_name_H-M   'P 1'
#
loop_
_entity.id
_entity.type
_entity.pdbx_description
1 polymer ?
#
loop_
_entity_poly.entity_id
_entity_poly.type
_entity_poly.pdbx_seq_one_letter_code
_entity_poly.pdbx_strand_id
1 'polypeptide(L)'
;MGRAGRALPQAYGILFAGEEDQEIVEYFIKSAFPKEEHVSTILKELEKTDDGLSIPMIEARTNLSKSQIENVFKIISVETPSPIVKNGPRYHATAITYTINKTKIKRLASLRHAEWSRINEYLQSRSCLMMFLQRDLGDYEAQPCGKCSVCVGQALIPDRPSEDLITKARQFLYTNQHIISPRLQWPAGISFSEEKWHRRISEELLANPGRALSSWGDGGWGELVRSGKRAEHFDNKLAHAMYDLIVNQWKPDPMPTWITCVPSLRKKTLVKNFALELAELLKIPFVDCIRKIKETKPQKMMKNSFQQVRNLDGAFEIDFDTIIDGPVLLIDDMVDSRWTFTILAAMLQSAGSGPVYPGALTDTQGKDIL
;
A
#
# COMPACT_ATOMS: atom_id res chain seq x y z
N MET A 1 -5.04 15.22 24.72
CA MET A 1 -4.48 15.93 25.87
C MET A 1 -5.39 15.94 27.10
N GLY A 2 -6.67 16.27 27.03
CA GLY A 2 -7.58 16.40 28.19
C GLY A 2 -7.80 15.14 29.05
N ARG A 3 -7.19 14.01 28.72
CA ARG A 3 -7.23 12.77 29.52
C ARG A 3 -5.88 12.37 30.12
N ALA A 4 -4.81 13.09 29.80
CA ALA A 4 -3.49 12.85 30.35
C ALA A 4 -3.40 13.40 31.81
N GLY A 5 -2.67 12.71 32.65
CA GLY A 5 -2.36 13.20 34.01
C GLY A 5 -3.46 13.09 35.07
N ARG A 6 -4.57 12.33 34.80
CA ARG A 6 -5.67 12.22 35.78
C ARG A 6 -5.26 11.67 37.14
N ALA A 7 -4.23 10.83 37.20
CA ALA A 7 -3.70 10.22 38.43
C ALA A 7 -2.25 10.65 38.72
N LEU A 8 -1.72 11.59 37.95
CA LEU A 8 -0.33 12.05 38.07
C LEU A 8 -0.28 13.55 38.29
N PRO A 9 0.68 14.05 39.09
CA PRO A 9 0.81 15.48 39.37
C PRO A 9 1.23 16.30 38.14
N GLN A 10 1.79 15.64 37.12
CA GLN A 10 2.25 16.30 35.91
C GLN A 10 2.08 15.38 34.69
N ALA A 11 1.70 15.96 33.55
CA ALA A 11 1.64 15.32 32.26
C ALA A 11 2.11 16.27 31.16
N TYR A 12 2.77 15.72 30.15
CA TYR A 12 3.25 16.46 28.99
C TYR A 12 2.40 16.14 27.79
N GLY A 13 2.01 17.18 27.05
CA GLY A 13 1.47 17.04 25.69
C GLY A 13 2.54 17.47 24.70
N ILE A 14 2.94 16.56 23.81
CA ILE A 14 3.96 16.81 22.79
C ILE A 14 3.30 16.66 21.43
N LEU A 15 3.46 17.67 20.57
CA LEU A 15 3.04 17.62 19.18
C LEU A 15 4.29 17.46 18.31
N PHE A 16 4.34 16.36 17.55
CA PHE A 16 5.31 16.18 16.49
C PHE A 16 4.69 16.66 15.18
N ALA A 17 5.47 17.41 14.40
CA ALA A 17 5.08 17.83 13.06
C ALA A 17 6.24 17.52 12.10
N GLY A 18 5.90 16.84 11.00
CA GLY A 18 6.82 16.54 9.90
C GLY A 18 6.52 17.41 8.68
N GLU A 19 7.49 17.53 7.78
CA GLU A 19 7.31 18.22 6.49
C GLU A 19 6.23 17.54 5.63
N GLU A 20 6.03 16.24 5.83
CA GLU A 20 5.07 15.40 5.09
C GLU A 20 3.62 15.55 5.57
N ASP A 21 3.40 16.12 6.76
CA ASP A 21 2.05 16.20 7.37
C ASP A 21 1.08 17.00 6.51
N GLN A 22 1.55 18.01 5.79
CA GLN A 22 0.73 18.78 4.88
C GLN A 22 0.19 17.91 3.73
N GLU A 23 1.03 17.06 3.14
CA GLU A 23 0.63 16.17 2.04
C GLU A 23 -0.39 15.13 2.53
N ILE A 24 -0.19 14.60 3.74
CA ILE A 24 -1.09 13.65 4.39
C ILE A 24 -2.46 14.29 4.64
N VAL A 25 -2.50 15.48 5.20
CA VAL A 25 -3.75 16.22 5.46
C VAL A 25 -4.46 16.56 4.15
N GLU A 26 -3.75 17.05 3.14
CA GLU A 26 -4.31 17.31 1.81
C GLU A 26 -4.91 16.05 1.17
N TYR A 27 -4.23 14.91 1.30
CA TYR A 27 -4.75 13.62 0.84
C TYR A 27 -6.07 13.29 1.52
N PHE A 28 -6.16 13.39 2.84
CA PHE A 28 -7.40 13.11 3.59
C PHE A 28 -8.53 14.07 3.26
N ILE A 29 -8.25 15.36 3.07
CA ILE A 29 -9.26 16.34 2.66
C ILE A 29 -9.80 15.99 1.28
N LYS A 30 -8.94 15.67 0.31
CA LYS A 30 -9.32 15.32 -1.06
C LYS A 30 -10.05 13.97 -1.15
N SER A 31 -9.64 13.00 -0.35
CA SER A 31 -10.23 11.65 -0.36
C SER A 31 -11.51 11.51 0.47
N ALA A 32 -11.82 12.49 1.33
CA ALA A 32 -13.03 12.48 2.15
C ALA A 32 -14.33 12.44 1.33
N PHE A 33 -14.30 12.99 0.11
CA PHE A 33 -15.46 13.05 -0.78
C PHE A 33 -15.22 12.25 -2.05
N PRO A 34 -16.25 11.55 -2.56
CA PRO A 34 -16.13 10.82 -3.81
C PRO A 34 -15.98 11.80 -4.99
N LYS A 35 -15.22 11.39 -5.98
CA LYS A 35 -15.17 12.11 -7.25
C LYS A 35 -16.50 11.97 -8.01
N GLU A 36 -16.89 12.99 -8.74
CA GLU A 36 -18.11 12.98 -9.56
C GLU A 36 -18.12 11.83 -10.57
N GLU A 37 -16.95 11.53 -11.15
CA GLU A 37 -16.78 10.42 -12.09
C GLU A 37 -17.06 9.05 -11.43
N HIS A 38 -16.69 8.86 -10.15
CA HIS A 38 -16.97 7.62 -9.42
C HIS A 38 -18.47 7.45 -9.17
N VAL A 39 -19.14 8.53 -8.76
CA VAL A 39 -20.58 8.53 -8.52
C VAL A 39 -21.33 8.21 -9.82
N SER A 40 -21.02 8.91 -10.91
CA SER A 40 -21.67 8.69 -12.20
C SER A 40 -21.41 7.28 -12.74
N THR A 41 -20.21 6.74 -12.56
CA THR A 41 -19.85 5.38 -12.98
C THR A 41 -20.66 4.34 -12.22
N ILE A 42 -20.78 4.47 -10.90
CA ILE A 42 -21.54 3.53 -10.07
C ILE A 42 -23.03 3.58 -10.39
N LEU A 43 -23.61 4.78 -10.46
CA LEU A 43 -25.04 4.92 -10.77
C LEU A 43 -25.36 4.34 -12.14
N LYS A 44 -24.57 4.60 -13.17
CA LYS A 44 -24.75 4.01 -14.50
C LYS A 44 -24.67 2.48 -14.50
N GLU A 45 -23.80 1.89 -13.68
CA GLU A 45 -23.75 0.41 -13.57
C GLU A 45 -24.97 -0.16 -12.83
N LEU A 46 -25.47 0.54 -11.82
CA LEU A 46 -26.70 0.15 -11.10
C LEU A 46 -27.95 0.27 -11.99
N GLU A 47 -28.02 1.30 -12.83
CA GLU A 47 -29.14 1.51 -13.77
C GLU A 47 -29.26 0.44 -14.86
N LYS A 48 -28.18 -0.31 -15.13
CA LYS A 48 -28.18 -1.38 -16.15
C LYS A 48 -28.84 -2.68 -15.70
N THR A 49 -29.26 -2.79 -14.45
CA THR A 49 -29.80 -4.03 -13.87
C THR A 49 -30.84 -3.78 -12.79
N ASP A 50 -31.97 -4.47 -12.91
CA ASP A 50 -33.04 -4.44 -11.90
C ASP A 50 -32.69 -5.26 -10.66
N ASP A 51 -31.81 -6.27 -10.79
CA ASP A 51 -31.40 -7.16 -9.69
C ASP A 51 -30.48 -6.49 -8.66
N GLY A 52 -30.01 -5.28 -8.95
CA GLY A 52 -29.01 -4.58 -8.14
C GLY A 52 -27.63 -5.24 -8.15
N LEU A 53 -26.63 -4.54 -7.64
CA LEU A 53 -25.23 -4.98 -7.62
C LEU A 53 -24.67 -4.99 -6.20
N SER A 54 -23.93 -6.04 -5.87
CA SER A 54 -23.06 -6.05 -4.68
C SER A 54 -21.73 -5.33 -4.97
N ILE A 55 -21.01 -4.93 -3.91
CA ILE A 55 -19.71 -4.26 -4.07
C ILE A 55 -18.73 -5.08 -4.94
N PRO A 56 -18.55 -6.40 -4.74
CA PRO A 56 -17.69 -7.19 -5.62
C PRO A 56 -18.13 -7.20 -7.10
N MET A 57 -19.45 -7.16 -7.36
CA MET A 57 -19.96 -7.07 -8.74
C MET A 57 -19.64 -5.71 -9.37
N ILE A 58 -19.66 -4.63 -8.59
CA ILE A 58 -19.27 -3.29 -9.07
C ILE A 58 -17.75 -3.25 -9.32
N GLU A 59 -16.93 -3.82 -8.43
CA GLU A 59 -15.47 -3.94 -8.64
C GLU A 59 -15.15 -4.69 -9.95
N ALA A 60 -15.88 -5.77 -10.25
CA ALA A 60 -15.69 -6.53 -11.49
C ALA A 60 -16.04 -5.71 -12.75
N ARG A 61 -17.02 -4.81 -12.69
CA ARG A 61 -17.49 -4.00 -13.82
C ARG A 61 -16.76 -2.66 -13.97
N THR A 62 -16.08 -2.21 -12.90
CA THR A 62 -15.44 -0.89 -12.86
C THR A 62 -13.98 -1.01 -12.41
N ASN A 63 -13.20 0.05 -12.62
CA ASN A 63 -11.86 0.14 -12.04
C ASN A 63 -11.86 0.99 -10.76
N LEU A 64 -12.82 0.75 -9.87
CA LEU A 64 -12.93 1.40 -8.57
C LEU A 64 -12.54 0.43 -7.46
N SER A 65 -11.82 0.92 -6.45
CA SER A 65 -11.53 0.13 -5.26
C SER A 65 -12.78 0.00 -4.38
N LYS A 66 -12.83 -1.04 -3.53
CA LYS A 66 -13.88 -1.23 -2.55
C LYS A 66 -14.10 0.04 -1.70
N SER A 67 -13.02 0.66 -1.22
CA SER A 67 -13.11 1.88 -0.41
C SER A 67 -13.70 3.08 -1.19
N GLN A 68 -13.41 3.20 -2.48
CA GLN A 68 -14.00 4.23 -3.34
C GLN A 68 -15.49 3.99 -3.53
N ILE A 69 -15.91 2.75 -3.75
CA ILE A 69 -17.34 2.38 -3.88
C ILE A 69 -18.07 2.64 -2.56
N GLU A 70 -17.52 2.20 -1.44
CA GLU A 70 -18.09 2.42 -0.10
C GLU A 70 -18.19 3.91 0.23
N ASN A 71 -17.19 4.72 -0.14
CA ASN A 71 -17.22 6.17 0.05
C ASN A 71 -18.36 6.81 -0.77
N VAL A 72 -18.55 6.41 -2.03
CA VAL A 72 -19.70 6.86 -2.82
C VAL A 72 -21.00 6.51 -2.11
N PHE A 73 -21.20 5.24 -1.74
CA PHE A 73 -22.44 4.81 -1.09
C PHE A 73 -22.70 5.52 0.24
N LYS A 74 -21.66 5.72 1.05
CA LYS A 74 -21.75 6.46 2.31
C LYS A 74 -22.31 7.87 2.12
N ILE A 75 -21.90 8.54 1.05
CA ILE A 75 -22.33 9.94 0.80
C ILE A 75 -23.72 9.99 0.17
N ILE A 76 -24.00 9.16 -0.86
CA ILE A 76 -25.26 9.28 -1.59
C ILE A 76 -26.44 8.59 -0.88
N SER A 77 -26.19 7.65 0.03
CA SER A 77 -27.25 6.98 0.79
C SER A 77 -27.94 7.88 1.83
N VAL A 78 -27.29 8.95 2.27
CA VAL A 78 -27.84 9.90 3.25
C VAL A 78 -28.49 11.12 2.60
N GLU A 79 -28.47 11.20 1.28
CA GLU A 79 -29.17 12.28 0.55
C GLU A 79 -30.68 12.06 0.58
N THR A 80 -31.44 13.15 0.53
CA THR A 80 -32.92 13.10 0.57
C THR A 80 -33.49 13.92 -0.60
N PRO A 81 -34.11 13.25 -1.59
CA PRO A 81 -34.30 11.78 -1.73
C PRO A 81 -32.99 11.07 -2.12
N SER A 82 -32.79 9.82 -1.65
CA SER A 82 -31.61 9.04 -1.96
C SER A 82 -31.66 8.47 -3.39
N PRO A 83 -30.56 8.58 -4.17
CA PRO A 83 -30.49 8.00 -5.52
C PRO A 83 -30.27 6.48 -5.52
N ILE A 84 -30.07 5.87 -4.35
CA ILE A 84 -29.88 4.42 -4.20
C ILE A 84 -30.70 3.86 -3.04
N VAL A 85 -31.02 2.57 -3.17
CA VAL A 85 -31.61 1.77 -2.09
C VAL A 85 -30.76 0.51 -1.90
N LYS A 86 -30.50 0.16 -0.63
CA LYS A 86 -29.82 -1.06 -0.26
C LYS A 86 -30.84 -2.14 0.11
N ASN A 87 -30.76 -3.31 -0.55
CA ASN A 87 -31.54 -4.48 -0.24
C ASN A 87 -30.60 -5.67 0.00
N GLY A 88 -30.47 -6.10 1.25
CA GLY A 88 -29.48 -7.10 1.65
C GLY A 88 -28.05 -6.67 1.27
N PRO A 89 -27.30 -7.51 0.54
CA PRO A 89 -25.94 -7.18 0.11
C PRO A 89 -25.89 -6.34 -1.19
N ARG A 90 -27.04 -6.05 -1.82
CA ARG A 90 -27.12 -5.38 -3.12
C ARG A 90 -27.61 -3.95 -3.02
N TYR A 91 -27.16 -3.12 -3.93
CA TYR A 91 -27.57 -1.74 -4.10
C TYR A 91 -28.31 -1.60 -5.43
N HIS A 92 -29.38 -0.83 -5.43
CA HIS A 92 -30.22 -0.56 -6.59
C HIS A 92 -30.26 0.95 -6.83
N ALA A 93 -30.27 1.37 -8.10
CA ALA A 93 -30.57 2.76 -8.42
C ALA A 93 -32.05 3.04 -8.18
N THR A 94 -32.37 4.26 -7.77
CA THR A 94 -33.75 4.79 -7.74
C THR A 94 -33.99 5.64 -8.99
N ALA A 95 -35.23 6.08 -9.23
CA ALA A 95 -35.55 7.01 -10.31
C ALA A 95 -35.04 8.44 -10.07
N ILE A 96 -34.25 8.68 -9.02
CA ILE A 96 -33.75 9.99 -8.65
C ILE A 96 -32.47 10.30 -9.42
N THR A 97 -32.51 11.35 -10.23
CA THR A 97 -31.30 11.90 -10.85
C THR A 97 -30.47 12.62 -9.79
N TYR A 98 -29.24 12.17 -9.60
CA TYR A 98 -28.34 12.73 -8.59
C TYR A 98 -27.18 13.47 -9.20
N THR A 99 -26.90 14.66 -8.69
CA THR A 99 -25.71 15.45 -8.98
C THR A 99 -25.00 15.83 -7.68
N ILE A 100 -23.68 15.71 -7.68
CA ILE A 100 -22.89 16.01 -6.49
C ILE A 100 -23.00 17.50 -6.10
N ASN A 101 -23.26 17.78 -4.84
CA ASN A 101 -23.30 19.14 -4.32
C ASN A 101 -21.88 19.71 -4.11
N LYS A 102 -21.31 20.27 -5.19
CA LYS A 102 -19.94 20.84 -5.19
C LYS A 102 -19.79 21.97 -4.17
N THR A 103 -20.83 22.75 -3.92
CA THR A 103 -20.81 23.85 -2.96
C THR A 103 -20.66 23.35 -1.53
N LYS A 104 -21.41 22.31 -1.16
CA LYS A 104 -21.31 21.62 0.15
C LYS A 104 -19.91 21.06 0.34
N ILE A 105 -19.38 20.38 -0.68
CA ILE A 105 -18.01 19.80 -0.63
C ILE A 105 -16.96 20.88 -0.45
N LYS A 106 -17.00 21.95 -1.26
CA LYS A 106 -16.05 23.06 -1.14
C LYS A 106 -16.08 23.69 0.26
N ARG A 107 -17.27 23.92 0.81
CA ARG A 107 -17.43 24.46 2.18
C ARG A 107 -16.76 23.57 3.22
N LEU A 108 -17.02 22.26 3.16
CA LEU A 108 -16.44 21.31 4.12
C LEU A 108 -14.92 21.18 3.97
N ALA A 109 -14.41 21.17 2.73
CA ALA A 109 -12.97 21.20 2.48
C ALA A 109 -12.32 22.48 3.02
N SER A 110 -12.94 23.65 2.82
CA SER A 110 -12.44 24.92 3.38
C SER A 110 -12.40 24.92 4.92
N LEU A 111 -13.37 24.31 5.57
CA LEU A 111 -13.34 24.15 7.03
C LEU A 111 -12.15 23.27 7.49
N ARG A 112 -11.87 22.17 6.79
CA ARG A 112 -10.72 21.31 7.09
C ARG A 112 -9.38 22.03 6.86
N HIS A 113 -9.28 22.83 5.80
CA HIS A 113 -8.08 23.65 5.57
C HIS A 113 -7.92 24.72 6.66
N ALA A 114 -9.00 25.33 7.13
CA ALA A 114 -8.93 26.29 8.25
C ALA A 114 -8.49 25.61 9.56
N GLU A 115 -8.99 24.40 9.85
CA GLU A 115 -8.55 23.59 11.00
C GLU A 115 -7.04 23.27 10.93
N TRP A 116 -6.55 22.89 9.73
CA TRP A 116 -5.14 22.64 9.51
C TRP A 116 -4.28 23.91 9.65
N SER A 117 -4.74 25.03 9.09
CA SER A 117 -4.08 26.33 9.28
C SER A 117 -3.93 26.66 10.76
N ARG A 118 -4.95 26.37 11.56
CA ARG A 118 -4.93 26.62 13.00
C ARG A 118 -3.90 25.75 13.75
N ILE A 119 -3.71 24.49 13.31
CA ILE A 119 -2.63 23.63 13.83
C ILE A 119 -1.26 24.21 13.49
N ASN A 120 -1.06 24.72 12.28
CA ASN A 120 0.20 25.36 11.89
C ASN A 120 0.47 26.66 12.66
N GLU A 121 -0.56 27.46 12.95
CA GLU A 121 -0.44 28.64 13.82
C GLU A 121 -0.01 28.23 15.24
N TYR A 122 -0.56 27.13 15.77
CA TYR A 122 -0.14 26.58 17.07
C TYR A 122 1.33 26.17 17.06
N LEU A 123 1.80 25.47 16.03
CA LEU A 123 3.20 25.05 15.88
C LEU A 123 4.18 26.23 15.84
N GLN A 124 3.77 27.33 15.23
CA GLN A 124 4.57 28.54 15.07
C GLN A 124 4.36 29.57 16.20
N SER A 125 3.49 29.27 17.16
CA SER A 125 3.09 30.22 18.21
C SER A 125 4.26 30.59 19.11
N ARG A 126 4.42 31.90 19.30
CA ARG A 126 5.33 32.48 20.30
C ARG A 126 4.62 32.89 21.60
N SER A 127 3.32 32.64 21.69
CA SER A 127 2.52 32.83 22.89
C SER A 127 2.33 31.50 23.63
N CYS A 128 1.83 31.57 24.86
CA CYS A 128 1.61 30.40 25.70
C CYS A 128 0.77 29.32 24.96
N LEU A 129 1.34 28.14 24.78
CA LEU A 129 0.70 27.05 24.03
C LEU A 129 -0.57 26.54 24.71
N MET A 130 -0.62 26.51 26.04
CA MET A 130 -1.84 26.10 26.76
C MET A 130 -2.94 27.13 26.63
N MET A 131 -2.61 28.43 26.73
CA MET A 131 -3.56 29.53 26.52
C MET A 131 -4.12 29.49 25.08
N PHE A 132 -3.28 29.19 24.08
CA PHE A 132 -3.72 29.02 22.71
C PHE A 132 -4.80 27.92 22.57
N LEU A 133 -4.54 26.74 23.14
CA LEU A 133 -5.50 25.64 23.13
C LEU A 133 -6.78 25.94 23.89
N GLN A 134 -6.69 26.59 25.04
CA GLN A 134 -7.86 26.96 25.83
C GLN A 134 -8.76 27.97 25.10
N ARG A 135 -8.18 28.94 24.42
CA ARG A 135 -8.91 29.91 23.57
C ARG A 135 -9.59 29.25 22.40
N ASP A 136 -8.93 28.29 21.74
CA ASP A 136 -9.54 27.49 20.67
C ASP A 136 -10.72 26.62 21.15
N LEU A 137 -10.72 26.28 22.44
CA LEU A 137 -11.82 25.57 23.09
C LEU A 137 -12.88 26.50 23.68
N GLY A 138 -12.79 27.83 23.42
CA GLY A 138 -13.77 28.83 23.84
C GLY A 138 -13.49 29.51 25.19
N ASP A 139 -12.37 29.23 25.84
CA ASP A 139 -11.96 29.94 27.07
C ASP A 139 -11.15 31.17 26.72
N TYR A 140 -11.84 32.27 26.48
CA TYR A 140 -11.23 33.56 26.13
C TYR A 140 -10.53 34.29 27.30
N GLU A 141 -10.81 33.88 28.55
CA GLU A 141 -10.17 34.42 29.76
C GLU A 141 -8.88 33.68 30.14
N ALA A 142 -8.48 32.67 29.32
CA ALA A 142 -7.29 31.87 29.57
C ALA A 142 -6.02 32.72 29.71
N GLN A 143 -5.25 32.45 30.75
CA GLN A 143 -4.01 33.11 31.10
C GLN A 143 -2.78 32.25 30.76
N PRO A 144 -1.58 32.83 30.64
CA PRO A 144 -0.35 32.07 30.43
C PRO A 144 -0.12 31.02 31.52
N CYS A 145 0.19 29.79 31.11
CA CYS A 145 0.29 28.65 32.03
C CYS A 145 1.59 28.59 32.84
N GLY A 146 2.62 29.38 32.49
CA GLY A 146 3.92 29.41 33.17
C GLY A 146 4.80 28.15 33.00
N LYS A 147 4.32 27.10 32.33
CA LYS A 147 4.98 25.78 32.30
C LYS A 147 5.15 25.13 30.92
N CYS A 148 4.59 25.69 29.84
CA CYS A 148 4.86 25.20 28.49
C CYS A 148 6.22 25.69 27.99
N SER A 149 6.74 25.06 26.92
CA SER A 149 8.05 25.40 26.34
C SER A 149 8.22 26.89 26.01
N VAL A 150 7.15 27.55 25.55
CA VAL A 150 7.17 28.99 25.27
C VAL A 150 7.22 29.83 26.55
N CYS A 151 6.47 29.48 27.60
CA CYS A 151 6.49 30.19 28.84
C CYS A 151 7.82 30.05 29.59
N VAL A 152 8.45 28.88 29.51
CA VAL A 152 9.73 28.56 30.14
C VAL A 152 10.92 29.04 29.31
N GLY A 153 10.71 29.29 28.02
CA GLY A 153 11.74 29.73 27.06
C GLY A 153 12.73 28.63 26.63
N GLN A 154 12.41 27.37 26.90
CA GLN A 154 13.24 26.24 26.52
C GLN A 154 12.40 24.99 26.20
N ALA A 155 12.98 24.06 25.46
CA ALA A 155 12.35 22.76 25.19
C ALA A 155 12.15 21.99 26.52
N LEU A 156 10.94 21.38 26.67
CA LEU A 156 10.61 20.58 27.87
C LEU A 156 11.18 19.16 27.81
N ILE A 157 11.55 18.71 26.63
CA ILE A 157 12.21 17.45 26.37
C ILE A 157 13.40 17.71 25.42
N PRO A 158 14.42 16.85 25.41
CA PRO A 158 15.50 16.97 24.42
C PRO A 158 14.94 16.98 22.99
N ASP A 159 15.35 17.96 22.19
CA ASP A 159 14.97 18.15 20.79
C ASP A 159 15.91 17.43 19.82
N ARG A 160 17.03 16.93 20.31
CA ARG A 160 18.01 16.17 19.53
C ARG A 160 18.12 14.75 20.07
N PRO A 161 18.02 13.73 19.19
CA PRO A 161 18.24 12.35 19.60
C PRO A 161 19.73 12.13 19.96
N SER A 162 20.00 11.19 20.86
CA SER A 162 21.37 10.75 21.14
C SER A 162 21.97 9.99 19.95
N GLU A 163 23.31 10.01 19.81
CA GLU A 163 24.00 9.25 18.77
C GLU A 163 23.69 7.75 18.81
N ASP A 164 23.54 7.19 20.01
CA ASP A 164 23.10 5.79 20.20
C ASP A 164 21.70 5.54 19.62
N LEU A 165 20.76 6.45 19.84
CA LEU A 165 19.40 6.34 19.30
C LEU A 165 19.38 6.49 17.78
N ILE A 166 20.20 7.40 17.22
CA ILE A 166 20.37 7.55 15.76
C ILE A 166 20.93 6.24 15.16
N THR A 167 21.93 5.66 15.80
CA THR A 167 22.54 4.41 15.36
C THR A 167 21.54 3.26 15.40
N LYS A 168 20.77 3.11 16.47
CA LYS A 168 19.71 2.11 16.59
C LYS A 168 18.59 2.31 15.56
N ALA A 169 18.17 3.56 15.31
CA ALA A 169 17.17 3.86 14.29
C ALA A 169 17.66 3.49 12.88
N ARG A 170 18.90 3.82 12.56
CA ARG A 170 19.52 3.38 11.28
C ARG A 170 19.56 1.87 11.18
N GLN A 171 20.06 1.18 12.21
CA GLN A 171 20.10 -0.28 12.22
C GLN A 171 18.70 -0.88 12.01
N PHE A 172 17.68 -0.36 12.67
CA PHE A 172 16.29 -0.79 12.50
C PHE A 172 15.83 -0.69 11.04
N LEU A 173 16.14 0.42 10.34
CA LEU A 173 15.77 0.59 8.92
C LEU A 173 16.43 -0.43 8.00
N TYR A 174 17.61 -0.93 8.35
CA TYR A 174 18.34 -1.92 7.57
C TYR A 174 18.04 -3.38 7.95
N THR A 175 17.41 -3.63 9.10
CA THR A 175 17.11 -4.99 9.59
C THR A 175 15.63 -5.33 9.61
N ASN A 176 14.76 -4.34 9.38
CA ASN A 176 13.31 -4.57 9.40
C ASN A 176 12.88 -5.36 8.15
N GLN A 177 12.31 -6.54 8.39
CA GLN A 177 11.82 -7.42 7.33
C GLN A 177 10.36 -7.14 7.02
N HIS A 178 10.01 -7.12 5.75
CA HIS A 178 8.64 -6.98 5.27
C HIS A 178 8.13 -8.33 4.76
N ILE A 179 7.10 -8.88 5.43
CA ILE A 179 6.53 -10.18 5.08
C ILE A 179 5.61 -10.03 3.86
N ILE A 180 5.89 -10.77 2.81
CA ILE A 180 5.00 -10.93 1.66
C ILE A 180 4.08 -12.12 1.94
N SER A 181 2.93 -11.86 2.53
CA SER A 181 1.94 -12.90 2.82
C SER A 181 1.29 -13.39 1.52
N PRO A 182 1.11 -14.71 1.30
CA PRO A 182 0.46 -15.21 0.10
C PRO A 182 -1.01 -14.79 0.04
N ARG A 183 -1.55 -14.68 -1.19
CA ARG A 183 -2.99 -14.56 -1.42
C ARG A 183 -3.63 -15.93 -1.31
N LEU A 184 -4.69 -16.05 -0.51
CA LEU A 184 -5.36 -17.33 -0.27
C LEU A 184 -6.55 -17.58 -1.20
N GLN A 185 -7.03 -16.56 -1.90
CA GLN A 185 -8.23 -16.63 -2.73
C GLN A 185 -8.07 -15.77 -3.98
N TRP A 186 -8.58 -16.27 -5.09
CA TRP A 186 -8.79 -15.50 -6.30
C TRP A 186 -9.93 -14.50 -6.12
N PRO A 187 -9.94 -13.36 -6.84
CA PRO A 187 -11.05 -12.42 -6.80
C PRO A 187 -12.38 -13.08 -7.20
N ALA A 188 -13.46 -12.70 -6.54
CA ALA A 188 -14.77 -13.23 -6.86
C ALA A 188 -15.18 -12.87 -8.31
N GLY A 189 -15.69 -13.87 -9.03
CA GLY A 189 -16.16 -13.69 -10.41
C GLY A 189 -15.07 -13.64 -11.47
N ILE A 190 -13.79 -13.86 -11.10
CA ILE A 190 -12.73 -14.02 -12.09
C ILE A 190 -12.84 -15.37 -12.80
N SER A 191 -12.61 -15.39 -14.09
CA SER A 191 -12.41 -16.59 -14.91
C SER A 191 -11.12 -16.36 -15.69
N PHE A 192 -10.18 -17.29 -15.59
CA PHE A 192 -8.92 -17.25 -16.32
C PHE A 192 -9.11 -17.80 -17.73
N SER A 193 -8.35 -17.30 -18.69
CA SER A 193 -8.45 -17.72 -20.10
C SER A 193 -7.97 -19.14 -20.32
N GLU A 194 -6.94 -19.57 -19.60
CA GLU A 194 -6.25 -20.85 -19.83
C GLU A 194 -6.31 -21.79 -18.62
N GLU A 195 -6.48 -21.24 -17.40
CA GLU A 195 -6.41 -21.97 -16.16
C GLU A 195 -7.76 -22.05 -15.46
N LYS A 196 -8.07 -23.23 -14.91
CA LYS A 196 -9.31 -23.48 -14.14
C LYS A 196 -9.16 -23.10 -12.66
N TRP A 197 -8.52 -21.98 -12.38
CA TRP A 197 -8.32 -21.52 -11.01
C TRP A 197 -9.58 -20.82 -10.49
N HIS A 198 -10.15 -21.35 -9.41
CA HIS A 198 -11.42 -20.85 -8.86
C HIS A 198 -11.36 -20.68 -7.35
N ARG A 199 -11.98 -19.63 -6.83
CA ARG A 199 -12.18 -19.38 -5.39
C ARG A 199 -10.88 -19.46 -4.57
N ARG A 200 -10.76 -20.48 -3.68
CA ARG A 200 -9.57 -20.67 -2.86
C ARG A 200 -8.43 -21.22 -3.70
N ILE A 201 -7.25 -20.67 -3.49
CA ILE A 201 -6.02 -21.20 -4.11
C ILE A 201 -5.68 -22.51 -3.38
N SER A 202 -5.47 -23.58 -4.12
CA SER A 202 -5.07 -24.86 -3.53
C SER A 202 -3.68 -24.76 -2.91
N GLU A 203 -3.41 -25.57 -1.90
CA GLU A 203 -2.11 -25.56 -1.20
C GLU A 203 -0.94 -25.83 -2.13
N GLU A 204 -1.15 -26.66 -3.16
CA GLU A 204 -0.16 -27.02 -4.18
C GLU A 204 0.21 -25.84 -5.11
N LEU A 205 -0.65 -24.83 -5.21
CA LEU A 205 -0.46 -23.64 -6.05
C LEU A 205 -0.18 -22.38 -5.22
N LEU A 206 -0.14 -22.51 -3.90
CA LEU A 206 0.01 -21.39 -3.00
C LEU A 206 1.49 -21.02 -2.86
N ALA A 207 1.82 -19.75 -3.13
CA ALA A 207 3.15 -19.25 -2.81
C ALA A 207 3.43 -19.36 -1.30
N ASN A 208 4.65 -19.66 -0.93
CA ASN A 208 5.09 -19.59 0.45
C ASN A 208 5.18 -18.13 0.92
N PRO A 209 5.15 -17.86 2.24
CA PRO A 209 5.41 -16.52 2.74
C PRO A 209 6.78 -15.99 2.30
N GLY A 210 6.77 -14.90 1.56
CA GLY A 210 7.96 -14.25 1.03
C GLY A 210 8.51 -13.14 1.93
N ARG A 211 9.56 -12.46 1.44
CA ARG A 211 10.15 -11.28 2.11
C ARG A 211 10.47 -10.18 1.11
N ALA A 212 10.23 -8.94 1.54
CA ALA A 212 10.82 -7.78 0.90
C ALA A 212 11.91 -7.18 1.79
N LEU A 213 12.97 -6.69 1.15
CA LEU A 213 14.14 -6.15 1.83
C LEU A 213 13.85 -4.81 2.51
N SER A 214 12.90 -4.03 1.97
CA SER A 214 12.61 -2.67 2.42
C SER A 214 11.17 -2.26 2.17
N SER A 215 10.76 -1.12 2.72
CA SER A 215 9.60 -0.36 2.26
C SER A 215 10.01 0.67 1.21
N TRP A 216 9.14 0.92 0.23
CA TRP A 216 9.38 1.94 -0.81
C TRP A 216 9.57 3.32 -0.19
N GLY A 217 10.75 3.93 -0.46
CA GLY A 217 11.09 5.28 0.01
C GLY A 217 11.40 5.38 1.51
N ASP A 218 11.69 4.27 2.20
CA ASP A 218 12.35 4.36 3.50
C ASP A 218 13.78 4.91 3.35
N GLY A 219 14.34 5.43 4.44
CA GLY A 219 15.70 6.00 4.46
C GLY A 219 16.83 4.96 4.47
N GLY A 220 16.49 3.65 4.38
CA GLY A 220 17.43 2.54 4.32
C GLY A 220 17.59 2.00 2.90
N TRP A 221 17.36 0.70 2.73
CA TRP A 221 17.46 0.03 1.42
C TRP A 221 16.47 0.58 0.39
N GLY A 222 15.30 1.08 0.81
CA GLY A 222 14.29 1.63 -0.10
C GLY A 222 14.77 2.82 -0.93
N GLU A 223 15.66 3.67 -0.39
CA GLU A 223 16.26 4.77 -1.15
C GLU A 223 17.23 4.26 -2.23
N LEU A 224 18.03 3.23 -1.92
CA LEU A 224 18.90 2.59 -2.92
C LEU A 224 18.09 1.91 -4.03
N VAL A 225 16.98 1.25 -3.69
CA VAL A 225 16.07 0.67 -4.68
C VAL A 225 15.49 1.76 -5.58
N ARG A 226 15.04 2.88 -5.00
CA ARG A 226 14.48 4.01 -5.75
C ARG A 226 15.51 4.62 -6.73
N SER A 227 16.73 4.82 -6.26
CA SER A 227 17.83 5.33 -7.09
C SER A 227 18.19 4.36 -8.21
N GLY A 228 18.31 3.06 -7.90
CA GLY A 228 18.60 2.02 -8.88
C GLY A 228 17.53 1.88 -9.95
N LYS A 229 16.25 2.02 -9.59
CA LYS A 229 15.15 2.05 -10.58
C LYS A 229 15.22 3.22 -11.54
N ARG A 230 15.71 4.38 -11.10
CA ARG A 230 15.93 5.56 -11.94
C ARG A 230 17.14 5.38 -12.85
N ALA A 231 18.21 4.84 -12.29
CA ALA A 231 19.46 4.58 -13.01
C ALA A 231 19.41 3.35 -13.92
N GLU A 232 18.35 2.53 -13.85
CA GLU A 232 18.21 1.24 -14.53
C GLU A 232 19.32 0.23 -14.18
N HIS A 233 19.87 0.37 -12.98
CA HIS A 233 20.91 -0.51 -12.43
C HIS A 233 20.80 -0.53 -10.91
N PHE A 234 20.76 -1.71 -10.31
CA PHE A 234 20.77 -1.87 -8.85
C PHE A 234 22.21 -1.96 -8.33
N ASP A 235 22.48 -1.29 -7.21
CA ASP A 235 23.77 -1.37 -6.50
C ASP A 235 23.94 -2.80 -5.95
N ASN A 236 25.13 -3.38 -6.10
CA ASN A 236 25.48 -4.72 -5.61
C ASN A 236 25.23 -4.90 -4.11
N LYS A 237 25.22 -3.81 -3.33
CA LYS A 237 24.84 -3.83 -1.91
C LYS A 237 23.44 -4.41 -1.68
N LEU A 238 22.52 -4.21 -2.62
CA LEU A 238 21.18 -4.76 -2.53
C LEU A 238 21.18 -6.29 -2.70
N ALA A 239 22.04 -6.84 -3.57
CA ALA A 239 22.21 -8.28 -3.72
C ALA A 239 22.80 -8.92 -2.46
N HIS A 240 23.81 -8.28 -1.85
CA HIS A 240 24.39 -8.73 -0.58
C HIS A 240 23.39 -8.64 0.58
N ALA A 241 22.60 -7.56 0.64
CA ALA A 241 21.57 -7.41 1.66
C ALA A 241 20.46 -8.44 1.52
N MET A 242 20.03 -8.75 0.29
CA MET A 242 19.05 -9.80 0.01
C MET A 242 19.60 -11.19 0.33
N TYR A 243 20.89 -11.44 0.04
CA TYR A 243 21.58 -12.67 0.45
C TYR A 243 21.55 -12.83 1.98
N ASP A 244 21.94 -11.79 2.71
CA ASP A 244 21.92 -11.80 4.18
C ASP A 244 20.50 -12.04 4.73
N LEU A 245 19.51 -11.36 4.16
CA LEU A 245 18.12 -11.57 4.48
C LEU A 245 17.71 -13.04 4.31
N ILE A 246 18.04 -13.66 3.18
CA ILE A 246 17.64 -15.04 2.88
C ILE A 246 18.35 -16.04 3.78
N VAL A 247 19.68 -15.91 3.91
CA VAL A 247 20.53 -16.93 4.57
C VAL A 247 20.51 -16.80 6.09
N ASN A 248 20.52 -15.58 6.61
CA ASN A 248 20.71 -15.35 8.05
C ASN A 248 19.43 -15.01 8.79
N GLN A 249 18.45 -14.39 8.13
CA GLN A 249 17.28 -13.84 8.78
C GLN A 249 15.98 -14.60 8.43
N TRP A 250 15.65 -14.73 7.14
CA TRP A 250 14.41 -15.38 6.68
C TRP A 250 14.49 -16.91 6.81
N LYS A 251 15.56 -17.50 6.28
CA LYS A 251 15.82 -18.96 6.31
C LYS A 251 14.62 -19.78 5.82
N PRO A 252 14.24 -19.63 4.53
CA PRO A 252 13.14 -20.44 3.99
C PRO A 252 13.44 -21.94 4.13
N ASP A 253 12.42 -22.71 4.47
CA ASP A 253 12.53 -24.16 4.64
C ASP A 253 11.47 -24.88 3.77
N PRO A 254 11.88 -25.71 2.80
CA PRO A 254 13.26 -25.96 2.37
C PRO A 254 13.90 -24.74 1.67
N MET A 255 15.23 -24.64 1.76
CA MET A 255 15.99 -23.59 1.07
C MET A 255 15.79 -23.66 -0.46
N PRO A 256 15.66 -22.52 -1.16
CA PRO A 256 15.60 -22.49 -2.61
C PRO A 256 16.84 -23.13 -3.25
N THR A 257 16.60 -23.96 -4.25
CA THR A 257 17.65 -24.65 -5.02
C THR A 257 17.93 -24.02 -6.36
N TRP A 258 17.06 -23.10 -6.80
CA TRP A 258 17.19 -22.31 -8.00
C TRP A 258 16.46 -20.98 -7.86
N ILE A 259 16.72 -20.05 -8.78
CA ILE A 259 16.18 -18.70 -8.78
C ILE A 259 15.67 -18.33 -10.15
N THR A 260 14.57 -17.61 -10.20
CA THR A 260 14.03 -16.94 -11.39
C THR A 260 13.54 -15.55 -11.05
N CYS A 261 13.15 -14.77 -12.05
CA CYS A 261 12.65 -13.42 -11.81
C CYS A 261 11.41 -13.10 -12.60
N VAL A 262 10.65 -12.11 -12.12
CA VAL A 262 9.51 -11.56 -12.84
C VAL A 262 9.99 -10.76 -14.06
N PRO A 263 9.61 -11.16 -15.29
CA PRO A 263 10.05 -10.47 -16.49
C PRO A 263 9.32 -9.13 -16.69
N SER A 264 10.05 -8.14 -17.21
CA SER A 264 9.52 -6.84 -17.57
C SER A 264 9.76 -6.55 -19.05
N LEU A 265 8.73 -6.14 -19.80
CA LEU A 265 8.89 -5.72 -21.20
C LEU A 265 9.59 -4.36 -21.34
N ARG A 266 9.50 -3.50 -20.32
CA ARG A 266 10.07 -2.15 -20.33
C ARG A 266 11.51 -2.11 -19.87
N LYS A 267 11.81 -2.78 -18.75
CA LYS A 267 13.14 -2.84 -18.11
C LYS A 267 13.62 -4.28 -18.10
N LYS A 268 13.90 -4.81 -19.30
CA LYS A 268 14.12 -6.24 -19.54
C LYS A 268 15.25 -6.86 -18.71
N THR A 269 16.28 -6.09 -18.40
CA THR A 269 17.50 -6.58 -17.75
C THR A 269 17.60 -6.20 -16.27
N LEU A 270 16.83 -5.23 -15.79
CA LEU A 270 17.02 -4.66 -14.44
C LEU A 270 16.88 -5.72 -13.34
N VAL A 271 15.73 -6.39 -13.28
CA VAL A 271 15.47 -7.43 -12.27
C VAL A 271 16.27 -8.69 -12.57
N LYS A 272 16.43 -9.03 -13.86
CA LYS A 272 17.23 -10.19 -14.30
C LYS A 272 18.69 -10.08 -13.86
N ASN A 273 19.34 -8.93 -14.05
CA ASN A 273 20.72 -8.72 -13.63
C ASN A 273 20.86 -8.85 -12.11
N PHE A 274 19.94 -8.26 -11.36
CA PHE A 274 19.92 -8.42 -9.91
C PHE A 274 19.74 -9.90 -9.48
N ALA A 275 18.83 -10.64 -10.13
CA ALA A 275 18.62 -12.05 -9.84
C ALA A 275 19.84 -12.91 -10.19
N LEU A 276 20.58 -12.59 -11.25
CA LEU A 276 21.84 -13.24 -11.60
C LEU A 276 22.92 -13.02 -10.53
N GLU A 277 23.12 -11.78 -10.07
CA GLU A 277 24.06 -11.47 -8.98
C GLU A 277 23.70 -12.22 -7.69
N LEU A 278 22.41 -12.27 -7.36
CA LEU A 278 21.93 -12.99 -6.18
C LEU A 278 22.12 -14.51 -6.32
N ALA A 279 21.92 -15.06 -7.52
CA ALA A 279 22.15 -16.47 -7.82
C ALA A 279 23.63 -16.88 -7.60
N GLU A 280 24.56 -16.02 -8.02
CA GLU A 280 26.00 -16.22 -7.79
C GLU A 280 26.34 -16.23 -6.30
N LEU A 281 25.80 -15.29 -5.52
CA LEU A 281 25.99 -15.23 -4.06
C LEU A 281 25.41 -16.45 -3.35
N LEU A 282 24.23 -16.91 -3.76
CA LEU A 282 23.57 -18.09 -3.20
C LEU A 282 24.14 -19.41 -3.71
N LYS A 283 24.95 -19.38 -4.78
CA LYS A 283 25.52 -20.56 -5.47
C LYS A 283 24.44 -21.52 -5.99
N ILE A 284 23.35 -20.98 -6.52
CA ILE A 284 22.24 -21.72 -7.15
C ILE A 284 22.03 -21.24 -8.59
N PRO A 285 21.53 -22.08 -9.50
CA PRO A 285 21.31 -21.68 -10.88
C PRO A 285 20.21 -20.64 -11.02
N PHE A 286 20.44 -19.65 -11.90
CA PHE A 286 19.38 -18.79 -12.42
C PHE A 286 18.75 -19.42 -13.65
N VAL A 287 17.40 -19.49 -13.68
CA VAL A 287 16.64 -20.06 -14.81
C VAL A 287 15.70 -19.00 -15.36
N ASP A 288 15.85 -18.67 -16.64
CA ASP A 288 15.02 -17.69 -17.35
C ASP A 288 13.78 -18.38 -17.97
N CYS A 289 12.95 -18.97 -17.13
CA CYS A 289 11.81 -19.80 -17.54
C CYS A 289 10.50 -19.03 -17.74
N ILE A 290 10.45 -17.75 -17.35
CA ILE A 290 9.22 -16.95 -17.41
C ILE A 290 9.32 -15.94 -18.55
N ARG A 291 8.38 -15.98 -19.49
CA ARG A 291 8.28 -14.99 -20.56
C ARG A 291 7.04 -14.12 -20.36
N LYS A 292 7.19 -12.81 -20.51
CA LYS A 292 6.05 -11.91 -20.59
C LYS A 292 5.66 -11.72 -22.06
N ILE A 293 4.53 -12.29 -22.45
CA ILE A 293 4.08 -12.35 -23.86
C ILE A 293 3.08 -11.28 -24.23
N LYS A 294 2.48 -10.62 -23.22
CA LYS A 294 1.45 -9.59 -23.44
C LYS A 294 1.83 -8.29 -22.73
N GLU A 295 1.67 -7.18 -23.43
CA GLU A 295 1.78 -5.87 -22.79
C GLU A 295 0.59 -5.64 -21.85
N THR A 296 0.88 -5.27 -20.62
CA THR A 296 -0.12 -5.01 -19.58
C THR A 296 -0.06 -3.56 -19.15
N LYS A 297 -1.19 -3.01 -18.71
CA LYS A 297 -1.17 -1.70 -18.03
C LYS A 297 -0.36 -1.80 -16.73
N PRO A 298 0.28 -0.70 -16.28
CA PRO A 298 0.95 -0.71 -14.97
C PRO A 298 -0.03 -1.11 -13.87
N GLN A 299 0.35 -2.08 -13.02
CA GLN A 299 -0.53 -2.64 -11.97
C GLN A 299 -1.08 -1.57 -11.02
N LYS A 300 -0.30 -0.52 -10.72
CA LYS A 300 -0.75 0.62 -9.92
C LYS A 300 -1.97 1.37 -10.49
N MET A 301 -2.28 1.20 -11.79
CA MET A 301 -3.48 1.76 -12.40
C MET A 301 -4.73 0.91 -12.17
N MET A 302 -4.57 -0.33 -11.75
CA MET A 302 -5.67 -1.25 -11.42
C MET A 302 -6.04 -1.09 -9.96
N LYS A 303 -7.23 -0.55 -9.69
CA LYS A 303 -7.63 -0.10 -8.34
C LYS A 303 -8.25 -1.18 -7.46
N ASN A 304 -8.56 -2.34 -8.04
CA ASN A 304 -9.10 -3.48 -7.28
C ASN A 304 -8.50 -4.82 -7.75
N SER A 305 -8.63 -5.84 -6.90
CA SER A 305 -8.05 -7.15 -7.13
C SER A 305 -8.55 -7.82 -8.42
N PHE A 306 -9.83 -7.63 -8.77
CA PHE A 306 -10.39 -8.20 -10.01
C PHE A 306 -9.68 -7.64 -11.24
N GLN A 307 -9.53 -6.31 -11.32
CA GLN A 307 -8.86 -5.65 -12.44
C GLN A 307 -7.36 -5.96 -12.46
N GLN A 308 -6.72 -6.09 -11.29
CA GLN A 308 -5.31 -6.46 -11.19
C GLN A 308 -5.04 -7.87 -11.75
N VAL A 309 -5.86 -8.85 -11.39
CA VAL A 309 -5.74 -10.21 -11.90
C VAL A 309 -6.08 -10.27 -13.39
N ARG A 310 -7.18 -9.65 -13.81
CA ARG A 310 -7.58 -9.59 -15.22
C ARG A 310 -6.52 -8.94 -16.11
N ASN A 311 -5.80 -7.95 -15.60
CA ASN A 311 -4.70 -7.29 -16.33
C ASN A 311 -3.51 -8.23 -16.56
N LEU A 312 -3.32 -9.25 -15.70
CA LEU A 312 -2.23 -10.22 -15.77
C LEU A 312 -2.64 -11.53 -16.44
N ASP A 313 -3.94 -11.77 -16.66
CA ASP A 313 -4.44 -12.98 -17.29
C ASP A 313 -3.90 -13.15 -18.72
N GLY A 314 -3.28 -14.31 -18.98
CA GLY A 314 -2.60 -14.59 -20.24
C GLY A 314 -1.42 -13.66 -20.56
N ALA A 315 -0.81 -13.02 -19.53
CA ALA A 315 0.31 -12.12 -19.74
C ALA A 315 1.69 -12.79 -19.66
N PHE A 316 1.72 -14.00 -19.11
CA PHE A 316 2.96 -14.75 -18.89
C PHE A 316 2.84 -16.14 -19.50
N GLU A 317 3.97 -16.69 -19.88
CA GLU A 317 4.18 -18.05 -20.36
C GLU A 317 5.36 -18.66 -19.61
N ILE A 318 5.24 -19.95 -19.26
CA ILE A 318 6.33 -20.72 -18.64
C ILE A 318 6.94 -21.64 -19.67
N ASP A 319 8.25 -21.65 -19.74
CA ASP A 319 9.03 -22.59 -20.53
C ASP A 319 9.21 -23.88 -19.71
N PHE A 320 8.32 -24.86 -19.95
CA PHE A 320 8.25 -26.12 -19.19
C PHE A 320 9.54 -26.94 -19.26
N ASP A 321 10.26 -26.86 -20.37
CA ASP A 321 11.50 -27.65 -20.59
C ASP A 321 12.66 -27.16 -19.72
N THR A 322 12.56 -25.96 -19.19
CA THR A 322 13.61 -25.35 -18.37
C THR A 322 13.34 -25.41 -16.86
N ILE A 323 12.16 -25.86 -16.45
CA ILE A 323 11.77 -25.94 -15.02
C ILE A 323 12.63 -26.96 -14.28
N ILE A 324 13.16 -26.53 -13.13
CA ILE A 324 13.88 -27.42 -12.21
C ILE A 324 12.92 -27.85 -11.10
N ASP A 325 12.83 -29.15 -10.87
CA ASP A 325 12.13 -29.69 -9.69
C ASP A 325 12.89 -29.27 -8.42
N GLY A 326 12.19 -28.61 -7.52
CA GLY A 326 12.75 -28.11 -6.26
C GLY A 326 12.28 -26.71 -5.90
N PRO A 327 12.56 -26.28 -4.67
CA PRO A 327 12.15 -24.97 -4.16
C PRO A 327 12.77 -23.83 -4.98
N VAL A 328 11.96 -22.85 -5.37
CA VAL A 328 12.38 -21.73 -6.20
C VAL A 328 12.25 -20.39 -5.48
N LEU A 329 13.25 -19.54 -5.64
CA LEU A 329 13.20 -18.14 -5.25
C LEU A 329 12.74 -17.32 -6.45
N LEU A 330 11.55 -16.72 -6.36
CA LEU A 330 10.96 -15.84 -7.38
C LEU A 330 11.20 -14.39 -7.01
N ILE A 331 12.04 -13.68 -7.77
CA ILE A 331 12.49 -12.31 -7.48
C ILE A 331 11.73 -11.27 -8.32
N ASP A 332 11.35 -10.17 -7.68
CA ASP A 332 10.91 -8.94 -8.32
C ASP A 332 11.58 -7.72 -7.66
N ASP A 333 11.53 -6.57 -8.32
CA ASP A 333 12.04 -5.33 -7.75
C ASP A 333 11.05 -4.71 -6.74
N MET A 334 9.75 -4.95 -6.92
CA MET A 334 8.71 -4.29 -6.14
C MET A 334 7.48 -5.17 -5.97
N VAL A 335 7.02 -5.30 -4.74
CA VAL A 335 5.73 -5.92 -4.45
C VAL A 335 4.71 -4.88 -4.00
N ASP A 336 3.50 -4.96 -4.58
CA ASP A 336 2.34 -4.12 -4.22
C ASP A 336 1.16 -5.04 -3.87
N SER A 337 0.29 -5.34 -4.80
CA SER A 337 -0.91 -6.15 -4.59
C SER A 337 -0.64 -7.65 -4.41
N ARG A 338 0.58 -8.11 -4.68
CA ARG A 338 1.06 -9.51 -4.65
C ARG A 338 0.49 -10.39 -5.77
N TRP A 339 -0.39 -9.88 -6.65
CA TRP A 339 -1.01 -10.72 -7.69
C TRP A 339 -0.03 -11.27 -8.72
N THR A 340 1.04 -10.53 -9.04
CA THR A 340 2.10 -11.03 -9.93
C THR A 340 2.76 -12.27 -9.33
N PHE A 341 3.17 -12.20 -8.07
CA PHE A 341 3.75 -13.35 -7.36
C PHE A 341 2.77 -14.52 -7.24
N THR A 342 1.49 -14.23 -6.95
CA THR A 342 0.46 -15.27 -6.81
C THR A 342 0.25 -16.03 -8.12
N ILE A 343 0.11 -15.32 -9.25
CA ILE A 343 -0.11 -15.94 -10.56
C ILE A 343 1.13 -16.73 -11.00
N LEU A 344 2.32 -16.13 -10.89
CA LEU A 344 3.56 -16.79 -11.32
C LEU A 344 3.92 -17.98 -10.43
N ALA A 345 3.65 -17.91 -9.11
CA ALA A 345 3.83 -19.05 -8.23
C ALA A 345 2.92 -20.22 -8.64
N ALA A 346 1.64 -19.94 -8.88
CA ALA A 346 0.71 -20.97 -9.33
C ALA A 346 1.13 -21.57 -10.68
N MET A 347 1.59 -20.75 -11.64
CA MET A 347 2.09 -21.22 -12.94
C MET A 347 3.36 -22.08 -12.81
N LEU A 348 4.35 -21.65 -12.00
CA LEU A 348 5.59 -22.40 -11.76
C LEU A 348 5.30 -23.76 -11.13
N GLN A 349 4.46 -23.79 -10.09
CA GLN A 349 4.06 -25.05 -9.42
C GLN A 349 3.23 -25.95 -10.33
N SER A 350 2.34 -25.39 -11.16
CA SER A 350 1.63 -26.16 -12.20
C SER A 350 2.59 -26.72 -13.25
N ALA A 351 3.72 -26.08 -13.49
CA ALA A 351 4.77 -26.54 -14.41
C ALA A 351 5.74 -27.54 -13.79
N GLY A 352 5.58 -27.91 -12.50
CA GLY A 352 6.40 -28.91 -11.83
C GLY A 352 7.55 -28.36 -10.98
N SER A 353 7.57 -27.06 -10.66
CA SER A 353 8.48 -26.55 -9.64
C SER A 353 8.06 -27.04 -8.25
N GLY A 354 9.00 -27.04 -7.30
CA GLY A 354 8.69 -27.17 -5.87
C GLY A 354 8.08 -25.87 -5.30
N PRO A 355 8.12 -25.71 -3.97
CA PRO A 355 7.61 -24.51 -3.28
C PRO A 355 8.20 -23.21 -3.83
N VAL A 356 7.35 -22.18 -4.03
CA VAL A 356 7.77 -20.87 -4.54
C VAL A 356 7.87 -19.88 -3.40
N TYR A 357 9.06 -19.27 -3.25
CA TYR A 357 9.36 -18.25 -2.26
C TYR A 357 9.49 -16.87 -2.92
N PRO A 358 8.50 -15.97 -2.78
CA PRO A 358 8.59 -14.61 -3.30
C PRO A 358 9.65 -13.77 -2.57
N GLY A 359 10.53 -13.13 -3.33
CA GLY A 359 11.49 -12.14 -2.83
C GLY A 359 11.35 -10.81 -3.56
N ALA A 360 11.30 -9.69 -2.86
CA ALA A 360 11.26 -8.37 -3.48
C ALA A 360 12.28 -7.41 -2.85
N LEU A 361 12.78 -6.47 -3.64
CA LEU A 361 13.64 -5.42 -3.08
C LEU A 361 12.85 -4.45 -2.21
N THR A 362 11.60 -4.18 -2.55
CA THR A 362 10.78 -3.25 -1.77
C THR A 362 9.30 -3.63 -1.78
N ASP A 363 8.63 -3.36 -0.64
CA ASP A 363 7.19 -3.43 -0.49
C ASP A 363 6.59 -2.03 -0.56
N THR A 364 5.53 -1.86 -1.35
CA THR A 364 4.76 -0.61 -1.43
C THR A 364 3.48 -0.67 -0.61
N GLN A 365 3.15 -1.80 0.04
CA GLN A 365 1.96 -1.91 0.89
C GLN A 365 2.08 -0.98 2.09
N GLY A 366 1.12 -0.11 2.27
CA GLY A 366 1.12 0.92 3.32
C GLY A 366 1.46 2.33 2.83
N LYS A 367 1.81 2.51 1.55
CA LYS A 367 2.03 3.84 0.94
C LYS A 367 0.96 4.28 -0.08
N ASP A 368 -0.21 3.64 -0.10
CA ASP A 368 -1.40 4.25 -0.72
C ASP A 368 -1.95 5.45 0.12
N ILE A 369 -1.17 5.90 1.11
CA ILE A 369 -1.51 7.02 2.00
C ILE A 369 -0.67 8.27 1.66
N LEU A 370 0.18 8.23 0.63
CA LEU A 370 0.91 9.45 0.18
C LEU A 370 0.79 9.64 -1.32
#